data_6239499e847aa93c3b794eaaffcd9274
#
_entry.id   6239499e847aa93c3b794eaaffcd9274
#
_cell.length_a   1.000
_cell.length_b   1.000
_cell.length_c   1.000
_cell.angle_alpha   90.00
_cell.angle_beta   90.00
_cell.angle_gamma   90.00
#
_symmetry.space_group_name_H-M   'P 1'
#
loop_
_entity.id
_entity.type
_entity.pdbx_description
1 polymer ?
#
loop_
_entity_poly.entity_id
_entity_poly.type
_entity_poly.pdbx_seq_one_letter_code
_entity_poly.pdbx_strand_id
1 'polypeptide(L)'
;MEKIEAQEYAQKLLSVTFREAIQEMLKVMIEGKEKYKKDDWETRSVDHHLEHIRAHLDSYDKNRDFKHLYDLTHAMTRCIMLTQALINKSPNEYMRT
;
A
#
# COMPACT_ATOMS: atom_id res chain seq x y z
N MET A 1 -10.19 -16.19 -19.92
CA MET A 1 -9.46 -14.95 -20.29
C MET A 1 -8.02 -15.31 -20.62
N GLU A 2 -7.57 -14.89 -21.78
CA GLU A 2 -6.18 -15.08 -22.18
C GLU A 2 -5.24 -14.32 -21.25
N LYS A 3 -4.00 -14.78 -21.11
CA LYS A 3 -3.00 -14.17 -20.23
C LYS A 3 -2.76 -12.70 -20.58
N ILE A 4 -2.66 -12.37 -21.87
CA ILE A 4 -2.44 -10.98 -22.34
C ILE A 4 -3.65 -10.12 -21.97
N GLU A 5 -4.85 -10.61 -22.16
CA GLU A 5 -6.08 -9.90 -21.81
C GLU A 5 -6.16 -9.66 -20.29
N ALA A 6 -5.74 -10.64 -19.48
CA ALA A 6 -5.71 -10.50 -18.03
C ALA A 6 -4.73 -9.43 -17.59
N GLN A 7 -3.55 -9.36 -18.22
CA GLN A 7 -2.56 -8.33 -17.93
C GLN A 7 -3.04 -6.94 -18.32
N GLU A 8 -3.65 -6.80 -19.49
CA GLU A 8 -4.22 -5.54 -19.95
C GLU A 8 -5.35 -5.07 -19.03
N TYR A 9 -6.20 -6.00 -18.58
CA TYR A 9 -7.26 -5.71 -17.63
C TYR A 9 -6.69 -5.18 -16.31
N ALA A 10 -5.68 -5.85 -15.78
CA ALA A 10 -5.03 -5.44 -14.52
C ALA A 10 -4.40 -4.05 -14.63
N GLN A 11 -3.71 -3.78 -15.75
CA GLN A 11 -3.11 -2.46 -15.99
C GLN A 11 -4.18 -1.38 -16.07
N LYS A 12 -5.31 -1.68 -16.72
CA LYS A 12 -6.42 -0.73 -16.81
C LYS A 12 -7.05 -0.44 -15.45
N LEU A 13 -7.14 -1.46 -14.58
CA LEU A 13 -7.63 -1.24 -13.21
C LEU A 13 -6.78 -0.21 -12.49
N LEU A 14 -5.44 -0.35 -12.55
CA LEU A 14 -4.53 0.56 -11.87
C LEU A 14 -4.49 1.95 -12.50
N SER A 15 -4.42 2.03 -13.83
CA SER A 15 -4.20 3.30 -14.52
C SER A 15 -5.47 4.10 -14.79
N VAL A 16 -6.64 3.46 -14.81
CA VAL A 16 -7.91 4.10 -15.13
C VAL A 16 -8.92 3.95 -14.02
N THR A 17 -9.27 2.70 -13.66
CA THR A 17 -10.37 2.44 -12.74
C THR A 17 -10.09 2.94 -11.32
N PHE A 18 -8.88 2.68 -10.82
CA PHE A 18 -8.48 3.06 -9.45
C PHE A 18 -7.51 4.22 -9.42
N ARG A 19 -7.50 5.04 -10.48
CA ARG A 19 -6.51 6.11 -10.65
C ARG A 19 -6.47 7.06 -9.46
N GLU A 20 -7.61 7.53 -8.99
CA GLU A 20 -7.64 8.50 -7.90
C GLU A 20 -7.14 7.89 -6.58
N ALA A 21 -7.52 6.65 -6.30
CA ALA A 21 -7.05 5.95 -5.10
C ALA A 21 -5.53 5.76 -5.14
N ILE A 22 -4.98 5.39 -6.29
CA ILE A 22 -3.54 5.24 -6.47
C ILE A 22 -2.83 6.58 -6.31
N GLN A 23 -3.39 7.66 -6.85
CA GLN A 23 -2.83 9.01 -6.68
C GLN A 23 -2.79 9.43 -5.22
N GLU A 24 -3.84 9.13 -4.45
CA GLU A 24 -3.85 9.43 -3.01
C GLU A 24 -2.77 8.63 -2.27
N MET A 25 -2.55 7.37 -2.64
CA MET A 25 -1.47 6.57 -2.08
C MET A 25 -0.10 7.17 -2.40
N LEU A 26 0.11 7.63 -3.62
CA LEU A 26 1.36 8.27 -4.01
C LEU A 26 1.61 9.55 -3.23
N LYS A 27 0.58 10.33 -2.93
CA LYS A 27 0.71 11.52 -2.08
C LYS A 27 1.21 11.17 -0.68
N VAL A 28 0.68 10.08 -0.10
CA VAL A 28 1.13 9.60 1.21
C VAL A 28 2.62 9.23 1.16
N MET A 29 3.04 8.56 0.11
CA MET A 29 4.45 8.18 -0.06
C MET A 29 5.36 9.40 -0.19
N ILE A 30 4.93 10.40 -0.95
CA ILE A 30 5.69 11.65 -1.13
C ILE A 30 5.82 12.41 0.19
N GLU A 31 4.72 12.55 0.93
CA GLU A 31 4.71 13.20 2.24
C GLU A 31 5.64 12.49 3.22
N GLY A 32 5.60 11.15 3.22
CA GLY A 32 6.48 10.35 4.06
C GLY A 32 7.95 10.56 3.74
N LYS A 33 8.30 10.63 2.46
CA LYS A 33 9.67 10.87 2.02
C LYS A 33 10.17 12.25 2.43
N GLU A 34 9.34 13.27 2.29
CA GLU A 34 9.68 14.62 2.70
C GLU A 34 9.88 14.73 4.21
N LYS A 35 9.01 14.05 4.99
CA LYS A 35 9.03 14.10 6.45
C LYS A 35 10.23 13.37 7.04
N TYR A 36 10.51 12.15 6.57
CA TYR A 36 11.52 11.30 7.17
C TYR A 36 12.85 11.32 6.42
N LYS A 37 12.88 11.74 5.18
CA LYS A 37 14.07 11.91 4.34
C LYS A 37 14.88 10.62 4.12
N LYS A 38 14.34 9.47 4.47
CA LYS A 38 14.97 8.17 4.22
C LYS A 38 13.91 7.09 4.05
N ASP A 39 14.26 6.07 3.29
CA ASP A 39 13.38 4.93 3.06
C ASP A 39 13.75 3.81 4.03
N ASP A 40 13.17 3.84 5.21
CA ASP A 40 13.44 2.82 6.24
C ASP A 40 12.32 1.78 6.38
N TRP A 41 11.31 1.85 5.51
CA TRP A 41 10.19 0.92 5.55
C TRP A 41 10.62 -0.54 5.36
N GLU A 42 11.69 -0.80 4.58
CA GLU A 42 12.18 -2.14 4.32
C GLU A 42 12.75 -2.81 5.57
N THR A 43 13.29 -2.03 6.50
CA THR A 43 13.94 -2.54 7.69
C THR A 43 13.02 -2.58 8.91
N ARG A 44 11.83 -2.01 8.82
CA ARG A 44 10.86 -2.05 9.90
C ARG A 44 10.29 -3.46 10.06
N SER A 45 9.96 -3.84 11.28
CA SER A 45 9.41 -5.16 11.57
C SER A 45 8.01 -5.31 11.01
N VAL A 46 7.59 -6.57 10.83
CA VAL A 46 6.21 -6.88 10.44
C VAL A 46 5.23 -6.28 11.45
N ASP A 47 5.53 -6.43 12.74
CA ASP A 47 4.66 -5.91 13.80
C ASP A 47 4.53 -4.39 13.73
N HIS A 48 5.62 -3.68 13.42
CA HIS A 48 5.57 -2.23 13.25
C HIS A 48 4.57 -1.83 12.15
N HIS A 49 4.67 -2.47 10.98
CA HIS A 49 3.75 -2.19 9.88
C HIS A 49 2.31 -2.55 10.24
N LEU A 50 2.10 -3.72 10.85
CA LEU A 50 0.75 -4.16 11.21
C LEU A 50 0.11 -3.26 12.26
N GLU A 51 0.86 -2.78 13.24
CA GLU A 51 0.33 -1.84 14.23
C GLU A 51 -0.17 -0.55 13.58
N HIS A 52 0.60 0.00 12.65
CA HIS A 52 0.20 1.20 11.91
C HIS A 52 -1.01 0.95 11.02
N ILE A 53 -1.06 -0.20 10.34
CA ILE A 53 -2.21 -0.57 9.52
C ILE A 53 -3.48 -0.64 10.37
N ARG A 54 -3.41 -1.35 11.51
CA ARG A 54 -4.54 -1.51 12.42
C ARG A 54 -5.01 -0.17 12.99
N ALA A 55 -4.07 0.69 13.38
CA ALA A 55 -4.41 2.00 13.93
C ALA A 55 -5.17 2.85 12.91
N HIS A 56 -4.74 2.87 11.65
CA HIS A 56 -5.44 3.62 10.62
C HIS A 56 -6.80 3.02 10.29
N LEU A 57 -6.92 1.69 10.24
CA LEU A 57 -8.20 1.03 10.01
C LEU A 57 -9.17 1.29 11.16
N ASP A 58 -8.70 1.25 12.40
CA ASP A 58 -9.52 1.54 13.58
C ASP A 58 -9.99 3.00 13.57
N SER A 59 -9.12 3.93 13.20
CA SER A 59 -9.49 5.34 13.09
C SER A 59 -10.57 5.55 12.04
N TYR A 60 -10.44 4.92 10.88
CA TYR A 60 -11.48 5.01 9.85
C TYR A 60 -12.79 4.38 10.34
N ASP A 61 -12.71 3.21 10.96
CA ASP A 61 -13.90 2.50 11.43
C ASP A 61 -14.70 3.29 12.46
N LYS A 62 -14.02 4.03 13.32
CA LYS A 62 -14.68 4.89 14.31
C LYS A 62 -15.39 6.08 13.68
N ASN A 63 -14.87 6.61 12.61
CA ASN A 63 -15.33 7.87 12.03
C ASN A 63 -16.16 7.69 10.76
N ARG A 64 -15.75 6.78 9.87
CA ARG A 64 -16.43 6.42 8.62
C ARG A 64 -16.91 7.61 7.78
N ASP A 65 -16.12 8.69 7.77
CA ASP A 65 -16.43 9.87 7.00
C ASP A 65 -15.34 10.17 5.97
N PHE A 66 -15.65 11.07 5.05
CA PHE A 66 -14.73 11.42 3.97
C PHE A 66 -13.45 12.08 4.48
N LYS A 67 -13.51 12.76 5.62
CA LYS A 67 -12.33 13.39 6.22
C LYS A 67 -11.28 12.37 6.64
N HIS A 68 -11.71 11.15 6.95
CA HIS A 68 -10.81 10.07 7.37
C HIS A 68 -10.42 9.14 6.24
N LEU A 69 -10.69 9.52 4.99
CA LEU A 69 -10.26 8.75 3.82
C LEU A 69 -8.74 8.52 3.84
N TYR A 70 -7.98 9.49 4.34
CA TYR A 70 -6.53 9.34 4.43
C TYR A 70 -6.09 8.15 5.30
N ASP A 71 -6.92 7.75 6.28
CA ASP A 71 -6.62 6.57 7.09
C ASP A 71 -6.57 5.30 6.25
N LEU A 72 -7.53 5.14 5.33
CA LEU A 72 -7.52 4.01 4.40
C LEU A 72 -6.31 4.07 3.47
N THR A 73 -5.97 5.26 3.00
CA THR A 73 -4.84 5.45 2.10
C THR A 73 -3.52 5.14 2.81
N HIS A 74 -3.38 5.54 4.08
CA HIS A 74 -2.20 5.21 4.88
C HIS A 74 -2.09 3.71 5.13
N ALA A 75 -3.22 3.04 5.45
CA ALA A 75 -3.24 1.59 5.63
C ALA A 75 -2.83 0.87 4.34
N MET A 76 -3.36 1.32 3.20
CA MET A 76 -3.03 0.76 1.89
C MET A 76 -1.54 0.90 1.58
N THR A 77 -0.98 2.09 1.83
CA THR A 77 0.44 2.36 1.61
C THR A 77 1.32 1.43 2.46
N ARG A 78 0.97 1.25 3.73
CA ARG A 78 1.69 0.33 4.62
C ARG A 78 1.61 -1.11 4.14
N CYS A 79 0.45 -1.53 3.64
CA CYS A 79 0.28 -2.88 3.12
C CYS A 79 1.20 -3.14 1.92
N ILE A 80 1.32 -2.17 1.01
CA ILE A 80 2.22 -2.30 -0.15
C ILE A 80 3.67 -2.38 0.33
N MET A 81 4.07 -1.51 1.25
CA MET A 81 5.42 -1.50 1.81
C MET A 81 5.76 -2.84 2.47
N LEU A 82 4.87 -3.34 3.33
CA LEU A 82 5.09 -4.62 4.00
C LEU A 82 5.16 -5.77 3.00
N THR A 83 4.25 -5.79 2.03
CA THR A 83 4.24 -6.82 1.00
C THR A 83 5.57 -6.84 0.24
N GLN A 84 6.04 -5.68 -0.20
CA GLN A 84 7.30 -5.60 -0.95
C GLN A 84 8.50 -5.98 -0.07
N ALA A 85 8.50 -5.56 1.19
CA ALA A 85 9.59 -5.91 2.12
C ALA A 85 9.68 -7.43 2.31
N LEU A 86 8.54 -8.10 2.45
CA LEU A 86 8.51 -9.57 2.59
C LEU A 86 8.96 -10.27 1.31
N ILE A 87 8.56 -9.78 0.15
CA ILE A 87 9.03 -10.31 -1.14
C ILE A 87 10.55 -10.18 -1.25
N ASN A 88 11.09 -9.02 -0.86
CA ASN A 88 12.52 -8.77 -0.94
C ASN A 88 13.32 -9.67 0.01
N LYS A 89 12.77 -10.04 1.15
CA LYS A 89 13.43 -10.94 2.10
C LYS A 89 13.41 -12.39 1.64
N SER A 90 12.39 -12.80 0.90
CA SER A 90 12.21 -14.20 0.48
C SER A 90 11.79 -14.30 -0.98
N PRO A 91 12.61 -13.78 -1.90
CA PRO A 91 12.24 -13.77 -3.32
C PRO A 91 11.99 -15.17 -3.89
N ASN A 92 12.73 -16.17 -3.41
CA ASN A 92 12.55 -17.54 -3.89
C ASN A 92 11.19 -18.12 -3.49
N GLU A 93 10.69 -17.80 -2.30
CA GLU A 93 9.36 -18.22 -1.87
C GLU A 93 8.29 -17.55 -2.71
N TYR A 94 8.44 -16.26 -2.96
CA TYR A 94 7.52 -15.52 -3.82
C TYR A 94 7.47 -16.11 -5.23
N MET A 95 8.62 -16.45 -5.79
CA MET A 95 8.73 -17.01 -7.14
C MET A 95 8.08 -18.40 -7.26
N ARG A 96 7.90 -19.12 -6.16
CA ARG A 96 7.26 -20.44 -6.15
C ARG A 96 5.72 -20.38 -6.21
N THR A 97 5.15 -19.24 -5.90
CA THR A 97 3.71 -19.07 -5.94
C THR A 97 3.25 -18.60 -7.31
#